data_92f59dedf326ad1b56ada9a39389e702
#
_entry.id   92f59dedf326ad1b56ada9a39389e702
#
_cell.length_a   1.000
_cell.length_b   1.000
_cell.length_c   1.000
_cell.angle_alpha   90.00
_cell.angle_beta   90.00
_cell.angle_gamma   90.00
#
_symmetry.space_group_name_H-M   'P 1'
#
loop_
_entity.id
_entity.type
_entity.pdbx_description
1 polymer ?
#
loop_
_entity_poly.entity_id
_entity_poly.type
_entity_poly.pdbx_seq_one_letter_code
_entity_poly.pdbx_strand_id
1 'polypeptide(L)'
;MSGINIFGMLEKMIRRLRQLMASLAVASEKPLMVIGPSAVGKDTMINRLKNKYPNVIYKLPSYTTRPMRSGETDGVDYFFVTKEKFFQLKNKGELFGIQEYNNNWYASNKKRLEESLKNKSKIIVLNYNINTANEVRDKIPFNYVAILPPCEAALRERLIKRKTKAEEIEKRMDNSIKEIQLINEANYIKYRLVNDKEDEAYNKLEKHLKKIYSQLH
;
A
#
# COMPACT_ATOMS: atom_id res chain seq x y z
N MET A 1 -19.71 -36.43 -0.45
CA MET A 1 -19.56 -34.98 -0.66
C MET A 1 -19.15 -34.36 0.67
N SER A 2 -17.88 -34.12 0.88
CA SER A 2 -17.37 -33.53 2.12
C SER A 2 -17.64 -32.03 2.09
N GLY A 3 -18.63 -31.58 2.87
CA GLY A 3 -18.93 -30.17 3.05
C GLY A 3 -17.71 -29.43 3.58
N ILE A 4 -17.25 -28.42 2.87
CA ILE A 4 -16.19 -27.52 3.32
C ILE A 4 -16.68 -26.89 4.63
N ASN A 5 -16.01 -27.17 5.74
CA ASN A 5 -16.34 -26.59 7.05
C ASN A 5 -15.96 -25.10 7.07
N ILE A 6 -16.82 -24.27 6.46
CA ILE A 6 -16.66 -22.81 6.34
C ILE A 6 -16.55 -22.17 7.74
N PHE A 7 -17.28 -22.70 8.73
CA PHE A 7 -17.27 -22.19 10.10
C PHE A 7 -15.90 -22.39 10.77
N GLY A 8 -15.30 -23.58 10.65
CA GLY A 8 -13.96 -23.83 11.17
C GLY A 8 -12.85 -23.03 10.47
N MET A 9 -13.03 -22.75 9.17
CA MET A 9 -12.12 -21.85 8.44
C MET A 9 -12.25 -20.41 8.94
N LEU A 10 -13.47 -19.94 9.18
CA LEU A 10 -13.74 -18.60 9.69
C LEU A 10 -13.17 -18.40 11.10
N GLU A 11 -13.38 -19.34 12.01
CA GLU A 11 -12.80 -19.31 13.36
C GLU A 11 -11.27 -19.31 13.34
N LYS A 12 -10.66 -20.13 12.50
CA LYS A 12 -9.20 -20.18 12.34
C LYS A 12 -8.64 -18.87 11.79
N MET A 13 -9.37 -18.22 10.88
CA MET A 13 -9.04 -16.91 10.34
C MET A 13 -9.17 -15.81 11.41
N ILE A 14 -10.25 -15.80 12.18
CA ILE A 14 -10.49 -14.85 13.29
C ILE A 14 -9.42 -15.02 14.37
N ARG A 15 -9.06 -16.26 14.73
CA ARG A 15 -8.02 -16.54 15.73
C ARG A 15 -6.64 -16.04 15.25
N ARG A 16 -6.29 -16.27 13.97
CA ARG A 16 -5.05 -15.74 13.37
C ARG A 16 -5.03 -14.22 13.34
N LEU A 17 -6.16 -13.59 13.00
CA LEU A 17 -6.29 -12.13 13.02
C LEU A 17 -6.13 -11.58 14.46
N ARG A 18 -6.73 -12.21 15.47
CA ARG A 18 -6.56 -11.81 16.89
C ARG A 18 -5.11 -11.99 17.34
N GLN A 19 -4.42 -13.06 16.95
CA GLN A 19 -3.01 -13.26 17.26
C GLN A 19 -2.12 -12.22 16.58
N LEU A 20 -2.40 -11.86 15.31
CA LEU A 20 -1.72 -10.79 14.60
C LEU A 20 -1.96 -9.44 15.29
N MET A 21 -3.20 -9.14 15.66
CA MET A 21 -3.55 -7.92 16.38
C MET A 21 -2.84 -7.84 17.73
N ALA A 22 -2.76 -8.94 18.49
CA ALA A 22 -2.02 -9.01 19.73
C ALA A 22 -0.51 -8.84 19.54
N SER A 23 0.07 -9.45 18.51
CA SER A 23 1.50 -9.28 18.19
C SER A 23 1.83 -7.84 17.74
N LEU A 24 0.91 -7.17 17.07
CA LEU A 24 1.04 -5.77 16.64
C LEU A 24 0.82 -4.79 17.81
N ALA A 25 -0.01 -5.15 18.79
CA ALA A 25 -0.18 -4.35 20.03
C ALA A 25 1.07 -4.39 20.93
N VAL A 26 1.82 -5.50 20.87
CA VAL A 26 3.11 -5.69 21.55
C VAL A 26 4.29 -5.16 20.71
N ALA A 27 4.15 -5.11 19.39
CA ALA A 27 5.15 -4.50 18.52
C ALA A 27 5.08 -2.97 18.65
N SER A 28 6.14 -2.37 19.10
CA SER A 28 6.25 -0.92 19.36
C SER A 28 5.92 -0.03 18.15
N GLU A 29 5.78 -0.61 16.94
CA GLU A 29 5.59 0.19 15.72
C GLU A 29 4.71 -0.51 14.69
N LYS A 30 3.60 0.16 14.37
CA LYS A 30 2.65 -0.29 13.34
C LYS A 30 3.27 -0.17 11.95
N PRO A 31 2.94 -1.04 10.99
CA PRO A 31 3.35 -0.85 9.60
C PRO A 31 2.80 0.47 9.04
N LEU A 32 3.53 1.04 8.10
CA LEU A 32 3.17 2.28 7.41
C LEU A 32 2.35 1.98 6.15
N MET A 33 1.20 2.56 6.01
CA MET A 33 0.45 2.57 4.76
C MET A 33 0.48 3.97 4.15
N VAL A 34 1.12 4.08 2.98
CA VAL A 34 1.15 5.31 2.19
C VAL A 34 0.02 5.24 1.16
N ILE A 35 -0.92 6.18 1.25
CA ILE A 35 -2.10 6.24 0.39
C ILE A 35 -2.13 7.53 -0.42
N GLY A 36 -2.90 7.53 -1.50
CA GLY A 36 -3.10 8.69 -2.35
C GLY A 36 -3.40 8.29 -3.79
N PRO A 37 -3.86 9.24 -4.62
CA PRO A 37 -4.26 8.96 -5.98
C PRO A 37 -3.09 8.55 -6.89
N SER A 38 -3.43 8.12 -8.11
CA SER A 38 -2.44 7.81 -9.14
C SER A 38 -1.57 9.02 -9.45
N ALA A 39 -0.31 8.82 -9.78
CA ALA A 39 0.67 9.85 -10.15
C ALA A 39 0.97 10.92 -9.07
N VAL A 40 0.47 10.77 -7.83
CA VAL A 40 0.74 11.74 -6.75
C VAL A 40 2.18 11.68 -6.19
N GLY A 41 2.96 10.62 -6.52
CA GLY A 41 4.37 10.51 -6.10
C GLY A 41 4.63 9.54 -4.94
N LYS A 42 3.67 8.64 -4.60
CA LYS A 42 3.84 7.65 -3.52
C LYS A 42 5.11 6.80 -3.66
N ASP A 43 5.30 6.18 -4.83
CA ASP A 43 6.47 5.32 -5.07
C ASP A 43 7.77 6.10 -4.99
N THR A 44 7.82 7.32 -5.51
CA THR A 44 8.99 8.18 -5.41
C THR A 44 9.38 8.42 -3.95
N MET A 45 8.39 8.80 -3.11
CA MET A 45 8.62 9.05 -1.68
C MET A 45 9.08 7.79 -0.94
N ILE A 46 8.43 6.65 -1.20
CA ILE A 46 8.79 5.37 -0.58
C ILE A 46 10.19 4.93 -1.01
N ASN A 47 10.53 5.06 -2.30
CA ASN A 47 11.87 4.70 -2.80
C ASN A 47 12.95 5.60 -2.22
N ARG A 48 12.70 6.91 -2.07
CA ARG A 48 13.63 7.83 -1.39
C ARG A 48 13.85 7.43 0.07
N LEU A 49 12.80 7.08 0.80
CA LEU A 49 12.91 6.55 2.17
C LEU A 49 13.72 5.26 2.20
N LYS A 50 13.42 4.30 1.31
CA LYS A 50 14.16 3.03 1.21
C LYS A 50 15.65 3.26 0.91
N ASN A 51 15.97 4.16 0.00
CA ASN A 51 17.35 4.47 -0.35
C ASN A 51 18.10 5.16 0.79
N LYS A 52 17.45 6.04 1.54
CA LYS A 52 18.05 6.72 2.69
C LYS A 52 18.19 5.82 3.92
N TYR A 53 17.24 4.91 4.12
CA TYR A 53 17.16 4.00 5.27
C TYR A 53 17.06 2.53 4.83
N PRO A 54 18.03 1.99 4.07
CA PRO A 54 17.92 0.67 3.44
C PRO A 54 17.84 -0.47 4.46
N ASN A 55 18.40 -0.27 5.65
CA ASN A 55 18.38 -1.25 6.73
C ASN A 55 17.13 -1.14 7.63
N VAL A 56 16.31 -0.11 7.46
CA VAL A 56 15.12 0.16 8.28
C VAL A 56 13.83 0.06 7.48
N ILE A 57 13.77 0.67 6.30
CA ILE A 57 12.56 0.70 5.47
C ILE A 57 12.48 -0.57 4.61
N TYR A 58 11.41 -1.31 4.77
CA TYR A 58 11.09 -2.46 3.93
C TYR A 58 9.76 -2.26 3.21
N LYS A 59 9.81 -1.95 1.92
CA LYS A 59 8.61 -1.94 1.05
C LYS A 59 8.18 -3.38 0.84
N LEU A 60 7.01 -3.76 1.33
CA LEU A 60 6.45 -5.09 1.12
C LEU A 60 6.06 -5.26 -0.36
N PRO A 61 6.68 -6.18 -1.11
CA PRO A 61 6.32 -6.41 -2.50
C PRO A 61 4.91 -6.98 -2.63
N SER A 62 4.08 -6.35 -3.48
CA SER A 62 2.74 -6.86 -3.82
C SER A 62 2.82 -7.88 -4.94
N TYR A 63 1.84 -8.76 -5.04
CA TYR A 63 1.61 -9.61 -6.20
C TYR A 63 0.97 -8.79 -7.32
N THR A 64 1.37 -9.04 -8.55
CA THR A 64 0.75 -8.43 -9.73
C THR A 64 0.70 -9.38 -10.91
N THR A 65 -0.37 -9.25 -11.71
CA THR A 65 -0.49 -9.95 -13.00
C THR A 65 0.06 -9.14 -14.17
N ARG A 66 0.53 -7.92 -13.91
CA ARG A 66 1.19 -7.08 -14.91
C ARG A 66 2.53 -7.70 -15.32
N PRO A 67 2.88 -7.70 -16.60
CA PRO A 67 4.22 -8.06 -17.02
C PRO A 67 5.30 -7.19 -16.35
N MET A 68 6.43 -7.80 -16.05
CA MET A 68 7.60 -7.11 -15.48
C MET A 68 8.14 -6.10 -16.50
N ARG A 69 8.49 -4.91 -16.03
CA ARG A 69 9.11 -3.87 -16.85
C ARG A 69 10.63 -3.98 -16.80
N SER A 70 11.30 -3.35 -17.77
CA SER A 70 12.77 -3.21 -17.74
C SER A 70 13.19 -2.49 -16.45
N GLY A 71 14.20 -3.04 -15.76
CA GLY A 71 14.71 -2.50 -14.50
C GLY A 71 13.97 -2.94 -13.23
N GLU A 72 12.85 -3.68 -13.35
CA GLU A 72 12.18 -4.29 -12.20
C GLU A 72 12.77 -5.68 -11.89
N THR A 73 12.69 -6.10 -10.63
CA THR A 73 13.17 -7.40 -10.16
C THR A 73 12.04 -8.15 -9.46
N ASP A 74 11.79 -9.41 -9.88
CA ASP A 74 10.80 -10.27 -9.22
C ASP A 74 11.14 -10.50 -7.76
N GLY A 75 10.12 -10.46 -6.90
CA GLY A 75 10.26 -10.59 -5.45
C GLY A 75 10.83 -9.36 -4.73
N VAL A 76 11.26 -8.33 -5.45
CA VAL A 76 11.80 -7.07 -4.91
C VAL A 76 10.83 -5.91 -5.16
N ASP A 77 10.44 -5.70 -6.40
CA ASP A 77 9.49 -4.65 -6.77
C ASP A 77 8.06 -5.15 -6.65
N TYR A 78 7.81 -6.33 -7.22
CA TYR A 78 6.57 -7.08 -7.17
C TYR A 78 6.87 -8.58 -7.21
N PHE A 79 5.88 -9.41 -6.85
CA PHE A 79 5.80 -10.81 -7.25
C PHE A 79 4.97 -10.87 -8.53
N PHE A 80 5.65 -11.06 -9.67
CA PHE A 80 5.00 -11.14 -10.98
C PHE A 80 4.44 -12.55 -11.18
N VAL A 81 3.13 -12.67 -11.27
CA VAL A 81 2.43 -13.96 -11.35
C VAL A 81 1.43 -13.97 -12.50
N THR A 82 1.07 -15.18 -12.98
CA THR A 82 -0.01 -15.32 -13.96
C THR A 82 -1.36 -15.00 -13.31
N LYS A 83 -2.38 -14.70 -14.13
CA LYS A 83 -3.76 -14.48 -13.65
C LYS A 83 -4.27 -15.69 -12.89
N GLU A 84 -4.03 -16.90 -13.40
CA GLU A 84 -4.43 -18.17 -12.78
C GLU A 84 -3.84 -18.30 -11.38
N LYS A 85 -2.53 -18.03 -11.22
CA LYS A 85 -1.86 -18.08 -9.93
C LYS A 85 -2.40 -17.04 -8.97
N PHE A 86 -2.65 -15.82 -9.46
CA PHE A 86 -3.22 -14.75 -8.66
C PHE A 86 -4.59 -15.15 -8.11
N PHE A 87 -5.48 -15.67 -8.96
CA PHE A 87 -6.82 -16.08 -8.55
C PHE A 87 -6.81 -17.33 -7.66
N GLN A 88 -5.87 -18.26 -7.84
CA GLN A 88 -5.65 -19.36 -6.89
C GLN A 88 -5.34 -18.83 -5.48
N LEU A 89 -4.43 -17.86 -5.35
CA LEU A 89 -4.10 -17.24 -4.06
C LEU A 89 -5.28 -16.47 -3.46
N LYS A 90 -6.05 -15.75 -4.31
CA LYS A 90 -7.28 -15.07 -3.93
C LYS A 90 -8.30 -16.03 -3.36
N ASN A 91 -8.58 -17.14 -4.06
CA ASN A 91 -9.58 -18.13 -3.66
C ASN A 91 -9.19 -18.86 -2.38
N LYS A 92 -7.88 -19.01 -2.10
CA LYS A 92 -7.36 -19.53 -0.82
C LYS A 92 -7.45 -18.50 0.32
N GLY A 93 -7.91 -17.27 0.06
CA GLY A 93 -7.99 -16.20 1.05
C GLY A 93 -6.63 -15.68 1.54
N GLU A 94 -5.55 -15.95 0.78
CA GLU A 94 -4.18 -15.55 1.13
C GLU A 94 -3.89 -14.08 0.81
N LEU A 95 -4.69 -13.46 -0.07
CA LEU A 95 -4.50 -12.09 -0.52
C LEU A 95 -5.40 -11.10 0.24
N PHE A 96 -4.96 -9.84 0.31
CA PHE A 96 -5.74 -8.69 0.76
C PHE A 96 -5.41 -7.45 -0.06
N GLY A 97 -6.27 -6.42 -0.01
CA GLY A 97 -6.09 -5.21 -0.78
C GLY A 97 -6.09 -5.48 -2.28
N ILE A 98 -7.02 -6.32 -2.73
CA ILE A 98 -7.12 -6.73 -4.13
C ILE A 98 -7.66 -5.56 -4.95
N GLN A 99 -6.89 -5.15 -5.94
CA GLN A 99 -7.23 -4.06 -6.84
C GLN A 99 -7.04 -4.48 -8.29
N GLU A 100 -7.93 -4.05 -9.14
CA GLU A 100 -7.73 -4.09 -10.58
C GLU A 100 -7.36 -2.71 -11.09
N TYR A 101 -6.29 -2.64 -11.87
CA TYR A 101 -5.82 -1.41 -12.47
C TYR A 101 -5.25 -1.71 -13.87
N ASN A 102 -5.81 -1.09 -14.92
CA ASN A 102 -5.42 -1.32 -16.32
C ASN A 102 -5.39 -2.80 -16.68
N ASN A 103 -6.47 -3.53 -16.42
CA ASN A 103 -6.63 -4.97 -16.69
C ASN A 103 -5.57 -5.86 -15.98
N ASN A 104 -4.86 -5.31 -15.00
CA ASN A 104 -3.91 -6.04 -14.17
C ASN A 104 -4.35 -6.02 -12.72
N TRP A 105 -4.12 -7.12 -12.03
CA TRP A 105 -4.47 -7.29 -10.63
C TRP A 105 -3.27 -7.03 -9.73
N TYR A 106 -3.55 -6.48 -8.56
CA TYR A 106 -2.56 -6.20 -7.52
C TYR A 106 -3.12 -6.61 -6.18
N ALA A 107 -2.28 -7.19 -5.31
CA ALA A 107 -2.66 -7.53 -3.95
C ALA A 107 -1.42 -7.78 -3.08
N SER A 108 -1.55 -7.64 -1.77
CA SER A 108 -0.54 -8.13 -0.82
C SER A 108 -0.91 -9.51 -0.28
N ASN A 109 0.10 -10.27 0.13
CA ASN A 109 -0.09 -11.58 0.74
C ASN A 109 -0.06 -11.45 2.28
N LYS A 110 -1.07 -12.02 2.94
CA LYS A 110 -1.24 -11.95 4.40
C LYS A 110 -0.06 -12.58 5.14
N LYS A 111 0.35 -13.77 4.71
CA LYS A 111 1.45 -14.52 5.35
C LYS A 111 2.77 -13.74 5.25
N ARG A 112 3.06 -13.13 4.09
CA ARG A 112 4.26 -12.31 3.91
C ARG A 112 4.26 -11.07 4.79
N LEU A 113 3.10 -10.41 4.94
CA LEU A 113 2.98 -9.29 5.88
C LEU A 113 3.25 -9.78 7.31
N GLU A 114 2.60 -10.87 7.75
CA GLU A 114 2.81 -11.46 9.07
C GLU A 114 4.27 -11.82 9.34
N GLU A 115 4.96 -12.43 8.36
CA GLU A 115 6.37 -12.77 8.46
C GLU A 115 7.26 -11.53 8.54
N SER A 116 6.97 -10.51 7.74
CA SER A 116 7.73 -9.25 7.74
C SER A 116 7.58 -8.50 9.07
N LEU A 117 6.41 -8.53 9.69
CA LEU A 117 6.13 -7.88 10.97
C LEU A 117 6.86 -8.53 12.16
N LYS A 118 7.38 -9.74 12.02
CA LYS A 118 8.23 -10.38 13.04
C LYS A 118 9.59 -9.68 13.17
N ASN A 119 10.05 -9.04 12.11
CA ASN A 119 11.30 -8.27 12.13
C ASN A 119 11.07 -6.85 12.66
N LYS A 120 11.22 -6.68 13.96
CA LYS A 120 10.98 -5.42 14.66
C LYS A 120 11.98 -4.30 14.31
N SER A 121 13.09 -4.62 13.65
CA SER A 121 14.06 -3.62 13.20
C SER A 121 13.62 -2.95 11.89
N LYS A 122 12.56 -3.44 11.25
CA LYS A 122 12.07 -2.94 9.96
C LYS A 122 10.73 -2.22 10.11
N ILE A 123 10.60 -1.10 9.44
CA ILE A 123 9.32 -0.44 9.18
C ILE A 123 8.78 -1.01 7.88
N ILE A 124 7.70 -1.77 7.97
CA ILE A 124 7.04 -2.37 6.81
C ILE A 124 6.18 -1.31 6.14
N VAL A 125 6.45 -1.02 4.87
CA VAL A 125 5.75 0.01 4.09
C VAL A 125 4.91 -0.64 3.00
N LEU A 126 3.64 -0.25 2.94
CA LEU A 126 2.69 -0.64 1.91
C LEU A 126 2.24 0.61 1.13
N ASN A 127 2.07 0.45 -0.19
CA ASN A 127 1.56 1.48 -1.09
C ASN A 127 0.19 1.07 -1.62
N TYR A 128 -0.86 1.80 -1.22
CA TYR A 128 -2.23 1.48 -1.60
C TYR A 128 -3.06 2.73 -1.91
N ASN A 129 -4.28 2.51 -2.40
CA ASN A 129 -5.32 3.53 -2.51
C ASN A 129 -6.20 3.55 -1.25
N ILE A 130 -7.10 4.53 -1.18
CA ILE A 130 -8.00 4.71 -0.03
C ILE A 130 -8.99 3.55 0.14
N ASN A 131 -9.43 2.91 -0.96
CA ASN A 131 -10.38 1.80 -0.88
C ASN A 131 -9.77 0.60 -0.14
N THR A 132 -8.53 0.25 -0.43
CA THR A 132 -7.80 -0.78 0.31
C THR A 132 -7.58 -0.38 1.78
N ALA A 133 -7.24 0.89 2.04
CA ALA A 133 -7.10 1.36 3.42
C ALA A 133 -8.42 1.18 4.20
N ASN A 134 -9.57 1.51 3.59
CA ASN A 134 -10.89 1.30 4.18
C ASN A 134 -11.21 -0.19 4.42
N GLU A 135 -10.81 -1.08 3.50
CA GLU A 135 -11.01 -2.54 3.65
C GLU A 135 -10.26 -3.14 4.84
N VAL A 136 -9.04 -2.63 5.12
CA VAL A 136 -8.13 -3.28 6.08
C VAL A 136 -8.01 -2.56 7.41
N ARG A 137 -8.48 -1.32 7.55
CA ARG A 137 -8.28 -0.46 8.73
C ARG A 137 -8.74 -1.09 10.04
N ASP A 138 -9.84 -1.84 10.01
CA ASP A 138 -10.42 -2.48 11.19
C ASP A 138 -9.82 -3.88 11.45
N LYS A 139 -8.98 -4.36 10.53
CA LYS A 139 -8.35 -5.70 10.59
C LYS A 139 -6.88 -5.63 10.96
N ILE A 140 -6.16 -4.60 10.50
CA ILE A 140 -4.73 -4.43 10.70
C ILE A 140 -4.46 -2.98 11.10
N PRO A 141 -3.84 -2.72 12.26
CA PRO A 141 -3.53 -1.37 12.71
C PRO A 141 -2.31 -0.82 11.94
N PHE A 142 -2.56 0.09 11.02
CA PHE A 142 -1.51 0.83 10.29
C PHE A 142 -1.33 2.25 10.85
N ASN A 143 -0.13 2.81 10.65
CA ASN A 143 0.06 4.24 10.57
C ASN A 143 -0.25 4.68 9.13
N TYR A 144 -1.21 5.56 8.96
CA TYR A 144 -1.64 6.03 7.64
C TYR A 144 -1.05 7.39 7.32
N VAL A 145 -0.42 7.49 6.15
CA VAL A 145 0.04 8.75 5.57
C VAL A 145 -0.63 8.92 4.20
N ALA A 146 -1.37 9.99 4.02
CA ALA A 146 -1.92 10.35 2.73
C ALA A 146 -1.01 11.35 2.02
N ILE A 147 -0.71 11.09 0.75
CA ILE A 147 -0.04 12.03 -0.15
C ILE A 147 -1.08 12.57 -1.12
N LEU A 148 -1.25 13.88 -1.14
CA LEU A 148 -2.21 14.61 -1.96
C LEU A 148 -1.49 15.49 -3.00
N PRO A 149 -2.10 15.76 -4.15
CA PRO A 149 -1.59 16.75 -5.09
C PRO A 149 -1.88 18.17 -4.57
N PRO A 150 -1.16 19.19 -5.04
CA PRO A 150 -1.49 20.57 -4.76
C PRO A 150 -2.82 21.00 -5.43
N CYS A 151 -3.11 20.44 -6.61
CA CYS A 151 -4.36 20.62 -7.35
C CYS A 151 -4.54 19.49 -8.37
N GLU A 152 -5.71 19.39 -8.98
CA GLU A 152 -6.01 18.39 -10.01
C GLU A 152 -5.16 18.57 -11.26
N ALA A 153 -4.90 19.81 -11.66
CA ALA A 153 -4.05 20.12 -12.83
C ALA A 153 -2.65 19.50 -12.70
N ALA A 154 -2.06 19.53 -11.50
CA ALA A 154 -0.76 18.92 -11.24
C ALA A 154 -0.76 17.39 -11.44
N LEU A 155 -1.84 16.69 -11.12
CA LEU A 155 -1.98 15.27 -11.42
C LEU A 155 -2.05 15.02 -12.93
N ARG A 156 -2.87 15.82 -13.64
CA ARG A 156 -3.02 15.73 -15.09
C ARG A 156 -1.67 15.92 -15.79
N GLU A 157 -0.92 16.94 -15.42
CA GLU A 157 0.42 17.20 -15.97
C GLU A 157 1.38 16.02 -15.71
N ARG A 158 1.36 15.44 -14.51
CA ARG A 158 2.19 14.28 -14.18
C ARG A 158 1.80 13.03 -14.98
N LEU A 159 0.52 12.84 -15.28
CA LEU A 159 0.05 11.76 -16.16
C LEU A 159 0.50 11.98 -17.62
N ILE A 160 0.42 13.20 -18.12
CA ILE A 160 0.90 13.59 -19.45
C ILE A 160 2.41 13.33 -19.57
N LYS A 161 3.21 13.79 -18.59
CA LYS A 161 4.67 13.57 -18.55
C LYS A 161 5.03 12.07 -18.55
N ARG A 162 4.16 11.21 -18.02
CA ARG A 162 4.31 9.74 -18.07
C ARG A 162 3.88 9.11 -19.39
N LYS A 163 3.56 9.91 -20.41
CA LYS A 163 3.08 9.47 -21.72
C LYS A 163 1.84 8.56 -21.63
N THR A 164 0.96 8.85 -20.65
CA THR A 164 -0.32 8.15 -20.50
C THR A 164 -1.24 8.55 -21.65
N LYS A 165 -1.95 7.59 -22.24
CA LYS A 165 -2.92 7.83 -23.33
C LYS A 165 -4.03 8.77 -22.84
N ALA A 166 -4.52 9.66 -23.72
CA ALA A 166 -5.51 10.69 -23.37
C ALA A 166 -6.78 10.10 -22.71
N GLU A 167 -7.36 9.05 -23.30
CA GLU A 167 -8.54 8.35 -22.77
C GLU A 167 -8.32 7.78 -21.36
N GLU A 168 -7.10 7.32 -21.10
CA GLU A 168 -6.70 6.78 -19.80
C GLU A 168 -6.49 7.91 -18.77
N ILE A 169 -6.07 9.10 -19.21
CA ILE A 169 -5.90 10.27 -18.34
C ILE A 169 -7.24 10.65 -17.71
N GLU A 170 -8.30 10.81 -18.51
CA GLU A 170 -9.63 11.20 -18.00
C GLU A 170 -10.14 10.19 -16.96
N LYS A 171 -10.11 8.90 -17.29
CA LYS A 171 -10.50 7.84 -16.34
C LYS A 171 -9.70 7.87 -15.04
N ARG A 172 -8.40 8.17 -15.12
CA ARG A 172 -7.53 8.28 -13.94
C ARG A 172 -7.82 9.53 -13.13
N MET A 173 -8.14 10.64 -13.80
CA MET A 173 -8.52 11.88 -13.13
C MET A 173 -9.82 11.72 -12.35
N ASP A 174 -10.87 11.16 -12.95
CA ASP A 174 -12.15 10.88 -12.28
C ASP A 174 -11.97 10.00 -11.04
N ASN A 175 -11.16 8.94 -11.15
CA ASN A 175 -10.85 8.10 -10.00
C ASN A 175 -10.06 8.84 -8.93
N SER A 176 -9.10 9.69 -9.34
CA SER A 176 -8.26 10.45 -8.40
C SER A 176 -9.06 11.49 -7.62
N ILE A 177 -10.03 12.15 -8.24
CA ILE A 177 -10.92 13.11 -7.58
C ILE A 177 -11.74 12.40 -6.48
N LYS A 178 -12.34 11.25 -6.81
CA LYS A 178 -13.08 10.42 -5.84
C LYS A 178 -12.17 9.95 -4.69
N GLU A 179 -10.94 9.51 -5.01
CA GLU A 179 -9.98 9.09 -3.99
C GLU A 179 -9.59 10.25 -3.05
N ILE A 180 -9.36 11.45 -3.59
CA ILE A 180 -9.03 12.65 -2.80
C ILE A 180 -10.18 12.99 -1.85
N GLN A 181 -11.42 12.96 -2.32
CA GLN A 181 -12.59 13.18 -1.49
C GLN A 181 -12.66 12.17 -0.33
N LEU A 182 -12.58 10.88 -0.63
CA LEU A 182 -12.58 9.82 0.39
C LEU A 182 -11.42 9.95 1.39
N ILE A 183 -10.22 10.36 0.93
CA ILE A 183 -9.09 10.62 1.83
C ILE A 183 -9.38 11.79 2.76
N ASN A 184 -10.02 12.86 2.28
CA ASN A 184 -10.35 14.03 3.09
C ASN A 184 -11.40 13.71 4.16
N GLU A 185 -12.35 12.84 3.86
CA GLU A 185 -13.41 12.38 4.77
C GLU A 185 -12.91 11.35 5.79
N ALA A 186 -11.80 10.67 5.53
CA ALA A 186 -11.30 9.56 6.35
C ALA A 186 -10.64 10.04 7.67
N ASN A 187 -11.41 10.04 8.76
CA ASN A 187 -10.97 10.53 10.08
C ASN A 187 -9.81 9.73 10.70
N TYR A 188 -9.57 8.48 10.27
CA TYR A 188 -8.47 7.65 10.77
C TYR A 188 -7.11 8.04 10.16
N ILE A 189 -7.08 8.79 9.05
CA ILE A 189 -5.85 9.30 8.44
C ILE A 189 -5.44 10.57 9.19
N LYS A 190 -4.43 10.47 10.05
CA LYS A 190 -4.00 11.58 10.88
C LYS A 190 -2.98 12.51 10.23
N TYR A 191 -2.29 12.04 9.17
CA TYR A 191 -1.30 12.85 8.47
C TYR A 191 -1.58 12.88 6.97
N ARG A 192 -1.76 14.10 6.46
CA ARG A 192 -1.95 14.41 5.04
C ARG A 192 -0.84 15.33 4.58
N LEU A 193 -0.19 14.97 3.49
CA LEU A 193 0.94 15.68 2.93
C LEU A 193 0.61 16.10 1.50
N VAL A 194 0.73 17.39 1.20
CA VAL A 194 0.62 17.91 -0.16
C VAL A 194 1.99 17.81 -0.83
N ASN A 195 2.06 17.06 -1.95
CA ASN A 195 3.24 16.92 -2.79
C ASN A 195 3.19 17.92 -3.95
N ASP A 196 3.54 19.16 -3.65
CA ASP A 196 3.74 20.22 -4.63
C ASP A 196 5.19 20.18 -5.13
N LYS A 197 6.13 20.49 -4.28
CA LYS A 197 7.58 20.35 -4.52
C LYS A 197 8.08 19.09 -3.83
N GLU A 198 8.65 18.19 -4.62
CA GLU A 198 9.00 16.84 -4.17
C GLU A 198 9.95 16.86 -2.96
N ASP A 199 11.00 17.69 -2.98
CA ASP A 199 11.97 17.73 -1.90
C ASP A 199 11.38 18.27 -0.60
N GLU A 200 10.57 19.32 -0.67
CA GLU A 200 9.89 19.88 0.50
C GLU A 200 8.91 18.87 1.09
N ALA A 201 8.16 18.19 0.23
CA ALA A 201 7.21 17.17 0.63
C ALA A 201 7.93 15.96 1.26
N TYR A 202 9.04 15.52 0.68
CA TYR A 202 9.85 14.45 1.25
C TYR A 202 10.39 14.80 2.64
N ASN A 203 10.93 15.99 2.81
CA ASN A 203 11.45 16.44 4.11
C ASN A 203 10.35 16.51 5.20
N LYS A 204 9.15 16.96 4.82
CA LYS A 204 7.98 16.97 5.72
C LYS A 204 7.57 15.53 6.10
N LEU A 205 7.53 14.62 5.12
CA LEU A 205 7.23 13.20 5.34
C LEU A 205 8.26 12.58 6.29
N GLU A 206 9.54 12.72 6.00
CA GLU A 206 10.62 12.19 6.84
C GLU A 206 10.54 12.71 8.27
N LYS A 207 10.38 14.04 8.43
CA LYS A 207 10.22 14.66 9.76
C LYS A 207 9.01 14.10 10.53
N HIS A 208 7.90 13.83 9.82
CA HIS A 208 6.73 13.19 10.44
C HIS A 208 7.03 11.75 10.85
N LEU A 209 7.64 10.96 9.96
CA LEU A 209 7.96 9.56 10.25
C LEU A 209 8.94 9.40 11.41
N LYS A 210 9.93 10.27 11.54
CA LYS A 210 10.84 10.31 12.70
C LYS A 210 10.12 10.52 14.04
N LYS A 211 8.97 11.19 14.05
CA LYS A 211 8.19 11.36 15.29
C LYS A 211 7.47 10.08 15.74
N ILE A 212 7.20 9.17 14.82
CA ILE A 212 6.41 7.95 15.08
C ILE A 212 7.22 6.67 15.02
N TYR A 213 8.43 6.71 14.43
CA TYR A 213 9.32 5.56 14.26
C TYR A 213 10.71 5.86 14.81
N SER A 214 11.03 5.26 15.95
CA SER A 214 12.33 5.44 16.63
C SER A 214 13.50 4.92 15.79
N GLN A 215 13.28 3.92 14.93
CA GLN A 215 14.32 3.35 14.04
C GLN A 215 14.85 4.34 12.99
N LEU A 216 14.23 5.52 12.81
CA LEU A 216 14.66 6.54 11.84
C LEU A 216 15.60 7.60 12.45
N HIS A 217 16.03 7.43 13.70
CA HIS A 217 16.95 8.31 14.42
C HIS A 217 18.43 7.91 14.33
#